data_be18ae0edfd2290407468cddab84ee33
#
_entry.id   be18ae0edfd2290407468cddab84ee33
#
_cell.length_a   1.000
_cell.length_b   1.000
_cell.length_c   1.000
_cell.angle_alpha   90.00
_cell.angle_beta   90.00
_cell.angle_gamma   90.00
#
_symmetry.space_group_name_H-M   'P 1'
#
loop_
_entity.id
_entity.type
_entity.pdbx_description
1 polymer ?
#
loop_
_entity_poly.entity_id
_entity_poly.type
_entity_poly.pdbx_seq_one_letter_code
_entity_poly.pdbx_strand_id
1 'polypeptide(L)' 'MPLFLNAEMVAKVLGISISSAYELMHETGFPALRIGSRIVVPKEEFRRWVDAQTGGDT' A
#
# COMPACT_ATOMS: atom_id res chain seq x y z
N MET A 1 8.11 12.98 -7.91
CA MET A 1 7.23 12.14 -7.07
C MET A 1 6.80 10.92 -7.84
N PRO A 2 7.02 9.74 -7.29
CA PRO A 2 6.55 8.55 -7.99
C PRO A 2 5.03 8.45 -7.93
N LEU A 3 4.47 7.90 -8.99
CA LEU A 3 3.04 7.66 -9.05
C LEU A 3 2.67 6.34 -8.36
N PHE A 4 3.65 5.48 -8.18
CA PHE A 4 3.46 4.17 -7.57
C PHE A 4 4.41 3.99 -6.41
N LEU A 5 3.97 3.24 -5.41
CA LEU A 5 4.79 2.94 -4.24
C LEU A 5 5.11 1.45 -4.24
N ASN A 6 6.34 1.11 -3.85
CA ASN A 6 6.71 -0.29 -3.67
C ASN A 6 6.56 -0.65 -2.19
N ALA A 7 6.86 -1.92 -1.86
CA ALA A 7 6.67 -2.39 -0.49
C ALA A 7 7.53 -1.64 0.51
N GLU A 8 8.75 -1.27 0.10
CA GLU A 8 9.63 -0.52 0.98
C GLU A 8 9.03 0.82 1.36
N MET A 9 8.45 1.49 0.37
CA MET A 9 7.82 2.78 0.60
C MET A 9 6.58 2.66 1.47
N VAL A 10 5.77 1.65 1.19
CA VAL A 10 4.59 1.39 2.00
C VAL A 10 4.99 1.14 3.45
N ALA A 11 6.04 0.35 3.66
CA ALA A 11 6.52 0.06 4.99
C ALA A 11 6.92 1.33 5.72
N LYS A 12 7.62 2.22 5.03
CA LYS A 12 8.07 3.47 5.63
C LYS A 12 6.89 4.35 6.02
N VAL A 13 5.92 4.47 5.13
CA VAL A 13 4.77 5.33 5.37
C VAL A 13 3.97 4.81 6.56
N LEU A 14 3.80 3.51 6.65
CA LEU A 14 2.99 2.92 7.70
C LEU A 14 3.77 2.61 8.97
N GLY A 15 5.09 2.71 8.92
CA GLY A 15 5.91 2.40 10.09
C GLY A 15 5.94 0.93 10.44
N ILE A 16 5.90 0.07 9.43
CA ILE A 16 5.90 -1.37 9.64
C ILE A 16 7.11 -1.98 8.93
N SER A 17 7.35 -3.26 9.18
CA SER A 17 8.44 -3.95 8.53
C SER A 17 8.12 -4.19 7.05
N ILE A 18 9.16 -4.41 6.25
CA ILE A 18 8.97 -4.68 4.83
C ILE A 18 8.19 -5.97 4.64
N SER A 19 8.44 -6.97 5.48
CA SER A 19 7.70 -8.23 5.42
C SER A 19 6.21 -8.00 5.63
N SER A 20 5.87 -7.19 6.62
CA SER A 20 4.47 -6.87 6.89
C SER A 20 3.85 -6.12 5.73
N ALA A 21 4.62 -5.22 5.11
CA ALA A 21 4.12 -4.48 3.96
C ALA A 21 3.81 -5.42 2.79
N TYR A 22 4.68 -6.41 2.56
CA TYR A 22 4.43 -7.39 1.50
C TYR A 22 3.15 -8.17 1.77
N GLU A 23 2.97 -8.59 3.02
CA GLU A 23 1.75 -9.32 3.38
C GLU A 23 0.52 -8.47 3.15
N LEU A 24 0.59 -7.21 3.56
CA LEU A 24 -0.52 -6.29 3.37
C LEU A 24 -0.87 -6.13 1.90
N MET A 25 0.16 -6.00 1.06
CA MET A 25 -0.05 -5.77 -0.37
C MET A 25 -0.60 -6.98 -1.09
N HIS A 26 -0.61 -8.14 -0.43
CA HIS A 26 -1.21 -9.34 -1.00
C HIS A 26 -2.62 -9.59 -0.49
N GLU A 27 -3.11 -8.73 0.40
CA GLU A 27 -4.44 -8.93 0.95
C GLU A 27 -5.51 -8.52 -0.04
N THR A 28 -6.61 -9.24 0.02
CA THR A 28 -7.79 -8.89 -0.76
C THR A 28 -8.29 -7.53 -0.31
N GLY A 29 -8.59 -6.67 -1.25
CA GLY A 29 -9.07 -5.34 -0.92
C GLY A 29 -8.00 -4.28 -0.88
N PHE A 30 -6.73 -4.68 -0.82
CA PHE A 30 -5.67 -3.70 -0.93
C PHE A 30 -5.43 -3.40 -2.41
N PRO A 31 -5.32 -2.11 -2.78
CA PRO A 31 -5.27 -1.74 -4.21
C PRO A 31 -3.88 -1.91 -4.83
N ALA A 32 -3.28 -3.06 -4.65
CA ALA A 32 -1.96 -3.33 -5.21
C ALA A 32 -2.06 -3.84 -6.63
N LEU A 33 -1.04 -3.54 -7.43
CA LEU A 33 -0.92 -4.01 -8.80
C LEU A 33 0.33 -4.86 -8.93
N ARG A 34 0.20 -5.96 -9.66
CA ARG A 34 1.35 -6.78 -9.96
C ARG A 34 1.81 -6.49 -11.37
N ILE A 35 3.05 -6.04 -11.50
CA ILE A 35 3.63 -5.72 -12.81
C ILE A 35 4.89 -6.57 -12.94
N GLY A 36 4.81 -7.61 -13.77
CA GLY A 36 5.90 -8.56 -13.88
C GLY A 36 6.12 -9.25 -12.54
N SER A 37 7.33 -9.20 -12.03
CA SER A 37 7.65 -9.77 -10.73
C SER A 37 7.55 -8.76 -9.61
N ARG A 38 7.10 -7.54 -9.91
CA ARG A 38 7.03 -6.48 -8.92
C ARG A 38 5.59 -6.27 -8.47
N ILE A 39 5.44 -5.84 -7.23
CA ILE A 39 4.14 -5.47 -6.72
C ILE A 39 4.23 -4.02 -6.27
N VAL A 40 3.28 -3.22 -6.70
CA VAL A 40 3.26 -1.79 -6.39
C VAL A 40 1.82 -1.39 -6.13
N VAL A 41 1.64 -0.19 -5.57
CA VAL A 41 0.31 0.35 -5.34
C VAL A 41 0.30 1.78 -5.87
N PRO A 42 -0.74 2.17 -6.63
CA PRO A 42 -0.84 3.56 -7.04
C PRO A 42 -0.95 4.45 -5.82
N LYS A 43 -0.18 5.53 -5.82
CA LYS A 43 -0.11 6.42 -4.67
C LYS A 43 -1.49 6.93 -4.26
N GLU A 44 -2.30 7.32 -5.25
CA GLU A 44 -3.63 7.83 -4.98
C GLU A 44 -4.52 6.77 -4.34
N GLU A 45 -4.44 5.56 -4.83
CA GLU A 45 -5.25 4.48 -4.30
C GLU A 45 -4.80 4.10 -2.90
N PHE A 46 -3.50 4.15 -2.66
CA PHE A 46 -2.97 3.90 -1.33
C PHE A 46 -3.50 4.92 -0.34
N ARG A 47 -3.52 6.17 -0.74
CA ARG A 47 -4.02 7.24 0.10
C ARG A 47 -5.49 7.02 0.44
N ARG A 48 -6.28 6.64 -0.55
CA ARG A 48 -7.70 6.36 -0.33
C ARG A 48 -7.88 5.19 0.61
N TRP A 49 -7.05 4.18 0.44
CA TRP A 49 -7.11 3.00 1.30
C TRP A 49 -6.84 3.38 2.76
N VAL A 50 -5.81 4.19 2.97
CA VAL A 50 -5.48 4.64 4.33
C VAL A 50 -6.64 5.44 4.91
N ASP A 51 -7.19 6.35 4.12
CA ASP A 51 -8.31 7.16 4.58
C ASP A 51 -9.50 6.29 4.98
N ALA A 52 -9.75 5.24 4.21
CA ALA A 52 -10.86 4.36 4.50
C ALA A 52 -10.65 3.60 5.81
N GLN A 53 -9.38 3.30 6.14
CA GLN A 53 -9.09 2.57 7.36
C GLN A 53 -9.23 3.45 8.60
N THR A 54 -8.97 4.74 8.46
CA THR A 54 -8.88 5.61 9.63
C THR A 54 -10.00 6.62 9.72
N GLY A 55 -10.51 7.09 8.60
CA GLY A 55 -11.45 8.20 8.59
C GLY A 55 -12.90 7.81 8.72
N GLY A 56 -13.19 6.55 8.48
CA GLY A 56 -14.58 6.14 8.42
C GLY A 56 -15.29 6.13 9.75
N ASP A 57 -14.57 6.21 10.82
CA ASP A 57 -15.15 6.04 12.15
C ASP A 57 -15.44 7.35 12.86
N THR A 58 -15.23 8.44 12.22
CA THR A 58 -15.48 9.73 12.87
C THR A 58 -16.93 10.12 12.82
#